data_f6918ffda1bd3816b5f83bbf5839b301
#
_entry.id   f6918ffda1bd3816b5f83bbf5839b301
#
_cell.length_a   1.000
_cell.length_b   1.000
_cell.length_c   1.000
_cell.angle_alpha   90.00
_cell.angle_beta   90.00
_cell.angle_gamma   90.00
#
_symmetry.space_group_name_H-M   'P 1'
#
loop_
_entity.id
_entity.type
_entity.pdbx_description
1 polymer ?
#
loop_
_entity_poly.entity_id
_entity_poly.type
_entity_poly.pdbx_seq_one_letter_code
_entity_poly.pdbx_strand_id
1 'polypeptide(L)'
;VEAANFGKRNIEGVFCWTLAGKKSVSENGNCEPAEIKSKNTVIATGEDTEITICRPGSYTEVGSLDIPLDFVEKNTALTLKVRIGDSISAYPIWVYRKTTPVCPENVYETRAFDVKTREILQNGGRVYLSPDADKESLPNSIKTQFTTDFWSVGTFADQEGGMGQLIDTEHPIFKELPTDFHTDWQWWIMATKRAVILPHPMKTIITEMDSYAFLRPMAQLIEFRCLKGKVLLSTMELHKSQQYPEARALQTAIYEYLSGEDFEPSEEIAE
;
A
#
# COMPACT_ATOMS: atom_id res chain seq x y z
N VAL A 1 -21.15 4.27 -12.84
CA VAL A 1 -20.47 5.56 -13.09
C VAL A 1 -21.46 6.69 -12.91
N GLU A 2 -21.04 7.70 -12.19
CA GLU A 2 -21.86 8.87 -11.85
C GLU A 2 -21.04 10.13 -12.13
N ALA A 3 -21.69 11.19 -12.61
CA ALA A 3 -21.05 12.45 -12.92
C ALA A 3 -21.70 13.62 -12.17
N ALA A 4 -20.89 14.40 -11.46
CA ALA A 4 -21.29 15.65 -10.83
C ALA A 4 -20.72 16.84 -11.64
N ASN A 5 -21.58 17.70 -12.14
CA ASN A 5 -21.17 18.87 -12.90
C ASN A 5 -21.22 20.14 -12.03
N PHE A 6 -20.08 20.59 -11.55
CA PHE A 6 -19.92 21.84 -10.80
C PHE A 6 -19.57 23.05 -11.71
N GLY A 7 -19.51 22.84 -13.03
CA GLY A 7 -19.23 23.88 -14.00
C GLY A 7 -20.42 24.79 -14.28
N LYS A 8 -20.25 25.72 -15.21
CA LYS A 8 -21.29 26.68 -15.66
C LYS A 8 -21.99 26.26 -16.92
N ARG A 9 -21.54 25.21 -17.60
CA ARG A 9 -22.08 24.72 -18.87
C ARG A 9 -22.42 23.25 -18.77
N ASN A 10 -23.29 22.76 -19.63
CA ASN A 10 -23.50 21.33 -19.78
C ASN A 10 -22.20 20.65 -20.18
N ILE A 11 -22.01 19.43 -19.64
CA ILE A 11 -21.06 18.46 -20.16
C ILE A 11 -21.88 17.51 -21.02
N GLU A 12 -21.57 17.46 -22.31
CA GLU A 12 -22.30 16.67 -23.29
C GLU A 12 -21.35 15.81 -24.10
N GLY A 13 -21.70 14.56 -24.32
CA GLY A 13 -20.93 13.62 -25.12
C GLY A 13 -21.27 12.18 -24.85
N VAL A 14 -20.72 11.34 -25.68
CA VAL A 14 -20.77 9.89 -25.47
C VAL A 14 -19.85 9.53 -24.31
N PHE A 15 -20.32 8.65 -23.44
CA PHE A 15 -19.47 8.12 -22.36
C PHE A 15 -18.50 7.09 -22.95
N CYS A 16 -17.23 7.31 -22.71
CA CYS A 16 -16.17 6.39 -23.12
C CYS A 16 -15.27 6.04 -21.94
N TRP A 17 -14.71 4.85 -21.97
CA TRP A 17 -13.74 4.44 -20.98
C TRP A 17 -12.56 3.67 -21.59
N THR A 18 -11.43 3.72 -20.90
CA THR A 18 -10.20 3.02 -21.29
C THR A 18 -9.52 2.49 -20.05
N LEU A 19 -9.23 1.20 -20.02
CA LEU A 19 -8.38 0.55 -19.02
C LEU A 19 -6.99 0.38 -19.60
N ALA A 20 -5.99 0.90 -18.90
CA ALA A 20 -4.59 0.86 -19.34
C ALA A 20 -3.64 0.45 -18.22
N GLY A 21 -2.61 -0.34 -18.54
CA GLY A 21 -1.51 -0.69 -17.63
C GLY A 21 -0.36 0.30 -17.73
N LYS A 22 0.31 0.58 -16.62
CA LYS A 22 1.62 1.25 -16.63
C LYS A 22 2.63 0.30 -17.29
N LYS A 23 3.30 0.74 -18.34
CA LYS A 23 4.47 0.01 -18.85
C LYS A 23 5.61 0.22 -17.86
N SER A 24 6.20 -0.84 -17.32
CA SER A 24 7.46 -0.74 -16.61
C SER A 24 8.52 -0.21 -17.58
N VAL A 25 8.98 1.01 -17.38
CA VAL A 25 10.14 1.54 -18.06
C VAL A 25 11.34 1.06 -17.26
N SER A 26 12.19 0.21 -17.86
CA SER A 26 13.52 -0.02 -17.33
C SER A 26 14.29 1.30 -17.45
N GLU A 27 14.66 1.88 -16.33
CA GLU A 27 15.39 3.13 -16.27
C GLU A 27 16.85 2.92 -16.71
N ASN A 28 17.22 3.62 -17.78
CA ASN A 28 18.55 4.18 -17.89
C ASN A 28 18.43 5.67 -17.61
N GLY A 29 19.07 6.10 -16.53
CA GLY A 29 18.90 7.41 -15.95
C GLY A 29 19.21 8.59 -16.88
N ASN A 30 18.38 9.61 -16.76
CA ASN A 30 18.76 11.03 -16.78
C ASN A 30 17.54 11.85 -16.33
N CYS A 31 17.70 12.65 -15.28
CA CYS A 31 16.72 13.57 -14.79
C CYS A 31 16.56 14.75 -15.76
N GLU A 32 15.47 14.75 -16.53
CA GLU A 32 14.87 15.99 -17.06
C GLU A 32 13.38 15.99 -16.73
N PRO A 33 12.76 17.15 -16.45
CA PRO A 33 11.31 17.25 -16.20
C PRO A 33 10.58 17.04 -17.53
N ALA A 34 10.44 15.78 -17.93
CA ALA A 34 9.73 15.41 -19.11
C ALA A 34 8.23 15.32 -18.80
N GLU A 35 7.42 16.00 -19.63
CA GLU A 35 6.03 15.65 -19.81
C GLU A 35 5.89 14.14 -19.87
N ILE A 36 5.21 13.54 -18.88
CA ILE A 36 5.04 12.09 -18.77
C ILE A 36 4.17 11.62 -19.94
N LYS A 37 4.78 11.40 -21.08
CA LYS A 37 4.25 10.55 -22.14
C LYS A 37 4.49 9.08 -21.74
N SER A 38 3.89 8.63 -20.66
CA SER A 38 3.84 7.20 -20.38
C SER A 38 3.03 6.56 -21.51
N LYS A 39 3.66 5.75 -22.33
CA LYS A 39 2.98 4.88 -23.28
C LYS A 39 2.25 3.80 -22.48
N ASN A 40 1.10 4.14 -21.90
CA ASN A 40 0.23 3.16 -21.28
C ASN A 40 -0.25 2.19 -22.37
N THR A 41 -0.09 0.92 -22.15
CA THR A 41 -0.66 -0.09 -23.04
C THR A 41 -2.16 -0.15 -22.75
N VAL A 42 -3.00 0.20 -23.70
CA VAL A 42 -4.45 0.02 -23.60
C VAL A 42 -4.76 -1.46 -23.54
N ILE A 43 -5.52 -1.85 -22.52
CA ILE A 43 -5.89 -3.24 -22.27
C ILE A 43 -7.33 -3.49 -22.73
N ALA A 44 -8.23 -2.57 -22.37
CA ALA A 44 -9.63 -2.63 -22.76
C ALA A 44 -10.18 -1.22 -22.95
N THR A 45 -11.19 -1.08 -23.77
CA THR A 45 -11.90 0.18 -24.01
C THR A 45 -13.35 -0.11 -24.34
N GLY A 46 -14.20 0.84 -24.07
CA GLY A 46 -15.60 0.80 -24.44
C GLY A 46 -16.18 2.18 -24.61
N GLU A 47 -17.28 2.24 -25.31
CA GLU A 47 -18.01 3.45 -25.62
C GLU A 47 -19.51 3.17 -25.56
N ASP A 48 -20.27 4.09 -24.98
CA ASP A 48 -21.73 4.02 -24.99
C ASP A 48 -22.26 4.43 -26.36
N THR A 49 -23.50 4.16 -26.64
CA THR A 49 -24.17 4.54 -27.90
C THR A 49 -24.97 5.82 -27.76
N GLU A 50 -25.28 6.26 -26.54
CA GLU A 50 -26.13 7.41 -26.27
C GLU A 50 -25.32 8.62 -25.76
N ILE A 51 -25.80 9.81 -26.09
CA ILE A 51 -25.22 11.03 -25.58
C ILE A 51 -25.73 11.28 -24.17
N THR A 52 -24.79 11.38 -23.23
CA THR A 52 -25.05 11.79 -21.86
C THR A 52 -24.98 13.32 -21.73
N ILE A 53 -25.94 13.91 -21.03
CA ILE A 53 -25.98 15.34 -20.74
C ILE A 53 -25.99 15.56 -19.23
N CYS A 54 -24.89 16.11 -18.70
CA CYS A 54 -24.77 16.49 -17.29
C CYS A 54 -24.96 18.01 -17.16
N ARG A 55 -26.07 18.44 -16.59
CA ARG A 55 -26.39 19.86 -16.41
C ARG A 55 -25.59 20.48 -15.26
N PRO A 56 -25.30 21.79 -15.29
CA PRO A 56 -24.71 22.48 -14.13
C PRO A 56 -25.50 22.25 -12.84
N GLY A 57 -24.79 21.94 -11.75
CA GLY A 57 -25.39 21.65 -10.46
C GLY A 57 -26.12 20.30 -10.36
N SER A 58 -26.04 19.46 -11.38
CA SER A 58 -26.67 18.14 -11.37
C SER A 58 -25.68 17.04 -10.99
N TYR A 59 -26.26 15.98 -10.45
CA TYR A 59 -25.68 14.68 -10.27
C TYR A 59 -26.39 13.72 -11.23
N THR A 60 -25.64 13.10 -12.13
CA THR A 60 -26.21 12.33 -13.24
C THR A 60 -25.65 10.91 -13.17
N GLU A 61 -26.51 9.91 -13.13
CA GLU A 61 -26.12 8.52 -13.37
C GLU A 61 -25.80 8.35 -14.85
N VAL A 62 -24.60 7.88 -15.15
CA VAL A 62 -24.09 7.70 -16.52
C VAL A 62 -24.32 6.28 -17.00
N GLY A 63 -24.09 5.31 -16.13
CA GLY A 63 -24.23 3.90 -16.44
C GLY A 63 -23.39 3.00 -15.54
N SER A 64 -23.32 1.72 -15.89
CA SER A 64 -22.54 0.70 -15.18
C SER A 64 -21.48 0.12 -16.11
N LEU A 65 -20.28 -0.15 -15.57
CA LEU A 65 -19.21 -0.82 -16.26
C LEU A 65 -18.97 -2.18 -15.60
N ASP A 66 -18.98 -3.23 -16.41
CA ASP A 66 -18.55 -4.57 -16.02
C ASP A 66 -17.33 -4.94 -16.85
N ILE A 67 -16.16 -4.90 -16.22
CA ILE A 67 -14.88 -5.13 -16.87
C ILE A 67 -14.26 -6.39 -16.28
N PRO A 68 -14.25 -7.52 -17.02
CA PRO A 68 -13.59 -8.72 -16.54
C PRO A 68 -12.08 -8.50 -16.43
N LEU A 69 -11.48 -8.92 -15.30
CA LEU A 69 -10.07 -8.76 -14.99
C LEU A 69 -9.32 -10.11 -14.87
N ASP A 70 -9.92 -11.19 -15.29
CA ASP A 70 -9.40 -12.56 -15.26
C ASP A 70 -8.17 -12.78 -16.15
N PHE A 71 -7.91 -11.87 -17.09
CA PHE A 71 -6.69 -11.85 -17.91
C PHE A 71 -5.44 -11.39 -17.12
N VAL A 72 -5.58 -10.90 -15.89
CA VAL A 72 -4.46 -10.39 -15.10
C VAL A 72 -3.79 -11.54 -14.35
N GLU A 73 -2.63 -11.98 -14.84
CA GLU A 73 -1.86 -13.10 -14.28
C GLU A 73 -0.91 -12.68 -13.16
N LYS A 74 -0.56 -11.41 -13.09
CA LYS A 74 0.38 -10.83 -12.11
C LYS A 74 -0.25 -9.64 -11.38
N ASN A 75 0.25 -9.34 -10.18
CA ASN A 75 -0.12 -8.11 -9.49
C ASN A 75 0.18 -6.90 -10.39
N THR A 76 -0.83 -6.09 -10.67
CA THR A 76 -0.73 -5.06 -11.71
C THR A 76 -1.44 -3.78 -11.28
N ALA A 77 -0.77 -2.65 -11.45
CA ALA A 77 -1.40 -1.33 -11.34
C ALA A 77 -1.97 -0.91 -12.71
N LEU A 78 -3.25 -0.59 -12.72
CA LEU A 78 -4.00 -0.15 -13.90
C LEU A 78 -4.53 1.26 -13.68
N THR A 79 -4.92 1.92 -14.77
CA THR A 79 -5.64 3.18 -14.72
C THR A 79 -6.91 3.07 -15.55
N LEU A 80 -8.05 3.27 -14.89
CA LEU A 80 -9.32 3.45 -15.58
C LEU A 80 -9.52 4.93 -15.89
N LYS A 81 -9.54 5.29 -17.17
CA LYS A 81 -9.92 6.63 -17.62
C LYS A 81 -11.35 6.58 -18.11
N VAL A 82 -12.14 7.54 -17.67
CA VAL A 82 -13.52 7.74 -18.15
C VAL A 82 -13.65 9.13 -18.73
N ARG A 83 -14.44 9.28 -19.77
CA ARG A 83 -14.62 10.54 -20.51
C ARG A 83 -16.07 10.73 -20.93
N ILE A 84 -16.56 11.96 -20.77
CA ILE A 84 -17.82 12.45 -21.35
C ILE A 84 -17.50 13.78 -22.01
N GLY A 85 -17.61 13.88 -23.34
CA GLY A 85 -17.17 15.05 -24.09
C GLY A 85 -15.71 15.39 -23.81
N ASP A 86 -15.45 16.60 -23.32
CA ASP A 86 -14.10 17.07 -22.96
C ASP A 86 -13.71 16.77 -21.49
N SER A 87 -14.64 16.27 -20.69
CA SER A 87 -14.38 15.96 -19.28
C SER A 87 -13.77 14.57 -19.13
N ILE A 88 -12.62 14.50 -18.46
CA ILE A 88 -11.88 13.25 -18.23
C ILE A 88 -11.60 13.10 -16.75
N SER A 89 -11.81 11.90 -16.23
CA SER A 89 -11.36 11.46 -14.91
C SER A 89 -10.54 10.17 -15.03
N ALA A 90 -9.55 10.01 -14.15
CA ALA A 90 -8.69 8.85 -14.13
C ALA A 90 -8.63 8.28 -12.70
N TYR A 91 -8.78 6.97 -12.61
CA TYR A 91 -8.82 6.24 -11.34
C TYR A 91 -7.74 5.16 -11.34
N PRO A 92 -6.84 5.13 -10.35
CA PRO A 92 -5.93 4.01 -10.16
C PRO A 92 -6.72 2.80 -9.70
N ILE A 93 -6.36 1.63 -10.23
CA ILE A 93 -6.92 0.34 -9.87
C ILE A 93 -5.76 -0.64 -9.70
N TRP A 94 -5.77 -1.40 -8.61
CA TRP A 94 -4.80 -2.47 -8.40
C TRP A 94 -5.52 -3.81 -8.53
N VAL A 95 -4.94 -4.69 -9.33
CA VAL A 95 -5.46 -6.04 -9.55
C VAL A 95 -4.42 -7.03 -9.06
N TYR A 96 -4.83 -7.93 -8.20
CA TYR A 96 -3.95 -8.91 -7.58
C TYR A 96 -4.29 -10.32 -8.06
N ARG A 97 -3.24 -11.10 -8.38
CA ARG A 97 -3.43 -12.52 -8.66
C ARG A 97 -4.06 -13.20 -7.45
N LYS A 98 -4.90 -14.18 -7.70
CA LYS A 98 -5.48 -15.00 -6.63
C LYS A 98 -4.37 -15.83 -5.99
N THR A 99 -4.10 -15.59 -4.71
CA THR A 99 -3.08 -16.30 -3.94
C THR A 99 -3.57 -16.59 -2.53
N THR A 100 -3.00 -17.63 -1.92
CA THR A 100 -3.17 -17.95 -0.51
C THR A 100 -1.78 -17.90 0.11
N PRO A 101 -1.49 -16.94 1.00
CA PRO A 101 -0.19 -16.87 1.65
C PRO A 101 0.07 -18.12 2.47
N VAL A 102 1.26 -18.71 2.31
CA VAL A 102 1.72 -19.88 3.09
C VAL A 102 3.07 -19.54 3.68
N CYS A 103 3.16 -19.57 5.00
CA CYS A 103 4.42 -19.29 5.70
C CYS A 103 5.46 -20.36 5.32
N PRO A 104 6.66 -19.98 4.85
CA PRO A 104 7.72 -20.91 4.49
C PRO A 104 8.26 -21.68 5.71
N GLU A 105 8.71 -22.92 5.48
CA GLU A 105 9.23 -23.79 6.57
C GLU A 105 10.48 -23.20 7.26
N ASN A 106 11.27 -22.42 6.55
CA ASN A 106 12.48 -21.78 7.07
C ASN A 106 12.23 -20.43 7.77
N VAL A 107 10.95 -20.06 7.97
CA VAL A 107 10.53 -18.82 8.64
C VAL A 107 9.64 -19.18 9.83
N TYR A 108 9.96 -18.64 10.98
CA TYR A 108 9.11 -18.75 12.15
C TYR A 108 8.19 -17.53 12.25
N GLU A 109 6.90 -17.74 12.02
CA GLU A 109 5.90 -16.71 12.23
C GLU A 109 5.40 -16.72 13.67
N THR A 110 5.36 -15.53 14.29
CA THR A 110 4.91 -15.38 15.68
C THR A 110 4.18 -14.05 15.90
N ARG A 111 3.40 -14.01 16.99
CA ARG A 111 2.69 -12.80 17.44
C ARG A 111 3.38 -12.10 18.60
N ALA A 112 4.37 -12.75 19.22
CA ALA A 112 5.04 -12.21 20.40
C ALA A 112 6.54 -12.49 20.36
N PHE A 113 7.31 -11.64 20.99
CA PHE A 113 8.73 -11.87 21.25
C PHE A 113 8.88 -12.69 22.54
N ASP A 114 8.62 -14.00 22.45
CA ASP A 114 8.63 -14.93 23.54
C ASP A 114 9.96 -15.74 23.64
N VAL A 115 10.03 -16.68 24.59
CA VAL A 115 11.19 -17.55 24.79
C VAL A 115 11.54 -18.35 23.54
N LYS A 116 10.53 -18.86 22.81
CA LYS A 116 10.74 -19.63 21.59
C LYS A 116 11.29 -18.74 20.45
N THR A 117 10.76 -17.54 20.31
CA THR A 117 11.27 -16.54 19.36
C THR A 117 12.75 -16.25 19.61
N ARG A 118 13.10 -16.05 20.89
CA ARG A 118 14.48 -15.83 21.33
C ARG A 118 15.41 -17.01 20.99
N GLU A 119 14.98 -18.23 21.27
CA GLU A 119 15.75 -19.45 20.94
C GLU A 119 16.01 -19.56 19.43
N ILE A 120 15.02 -19.27 18.61
CA ILE A 120 15.17 -19.28 17.15
C ILE A 120 16.18 -18.23 16.71
N LEU A 121 16.10 -17.00 17.23
CA LEU A 121 17.04 -15.93 16.90
C LEU A 121 18.47 -16.22 17.41
N GLN A 122 18.63 -16.84 18.57
CA GLN A 122 19.94 -17.28 19.08
C GLN A 122 20.61 -18.30 18.16
N ASN A 123 19.81 -19.09 17.45
CA ASN A 123 20.28 -20.09 16.49
C ASN A 123 20.40 -19.55 15.05
N GLY A 124 20.25 -18.22 14.84
CA GLY A 124 20.39 -17.59 13.54
C GLY A 124 19.15 -17.73 12.64
N GLY A 125 18.00 -18.02 13.23
CA GLY A 125 16.75 -18.22 12.48
C GLY A 125 16.15 -16.93 11.93
N ARG A 126 15.13 -17.10 11.08
CA ARG A 126 14.36 -16.05 10.44
C ARG A 126 13.00 -15.95 11.11
N VAL A 127 12.63 -14.76 11.57
CA VAL A 127 11.38 -14.53 12.30
C VAL A 127 10.52 -13.51 11.57
N TYR A 128 9.28 -13.87 11.33
CA TYR A 128 8.22 -12.92 10.97
C TYR A 128 7.40 -12.60 12.22
N LEU A 129 7.65 -11.44 12.78
CA LEU A 129 6.96 -10.94 13.98
C LEU A 129 5.79 -10.05 13.54
N SER A 130 4.56 -10.53 13.76
CA SER A 130 3.33 -9.84 13.36
C SER A 130 2.36 -9.79 14.55
N PRO A 131 2.63 -8.94 15.56
CA PRO A 131 1.80 -8.83 16.77
C PRO A 131 0.41 -8.31 16.44
N ASP A 132 -0.51 -8.47 17.38
CA ASP A 132 -1.81 -7.81 17.30
C ASP A 132 -1.65 -6.29 17.42
N ALA A 133 -2.46 -5.54 16.66
CA ALA A 133 -2.37 -4.08 16.62
C ALA A 133 -3.11 -3.43 17.80
N ASP A 134 -2.75 -3.81 19.00
CA ASP A 134 -3.24 -3.24 20.25
C ASP A 134 -2.09 -2.72 21.13
N LYS A 135 -2.45 -2.03 22.21
CA LYS A 135 -1.47 -1.40 23.11
C LYS A 135 -0.76 -2.41 24.03
N GLU A 136 -1.36 -3.57 24.26
CA GLU A 136 -0.77 -4.65 25.06
C GLU A 136 0.34 -5.35 24.29
N SER A 137 0.07 -5.71 23.05
CA SER A 137 1.03 -6.37 22.15
C SER A 137 2.10 -5.42 21.63
N LEU A 138 1.77 -4.12 21.47
CA LEU A 138 2.64 -3.06 20.97
C LEU A 138 2.62 -1.83 21.91
N PRO A 139 3.22 -1.94 23.12
CA PRO A 139 3.15 -0.87 24.13
C PRO A 139 3.81 0.43 23.66
N ASN A 140 4.89 0.34 22.88
CA ASN A 140 5.58 1.51 22.34
C ASN A 140 5.13 1.80 20.89
N SER A 141 3.84 2.05 20.72
CA SER A 141 3.23 2.31 19.41
C SER A 141 2.11 3.33 19.51
N ILE A 142 1.73 3.89 18.39
CA ILE A 142 0.54 4.73 18.23
C ILE A 142 -0.46 4.11 17.26
N LYS A 143 -1.72 4.46 17.40
CA LYS A 143 -2.74 4.13 16.40
C LYS A 143 -2.52 5.00 15.18
N THR A 144 -2.57 4.40 14.00
CA THR A 144 -2.44 5.09 12.72
C THR A 144 -3.79 5.23 12.03
N GLN A 145 -3.84 6.08 11.02
CA GLN A 145 -5.03 6.32 10.22
C GLN A 145 -4.64 6.53 8.75
N PHE A 146 -5.59 6.27 7.86
CA PHE A 146 -5.37 6.41 6.42
C PHE A 146 -5.23 7.87 5.98
N THR A 147 -6.06 8.74 6.55
CA THR A 147 -6.03 10.16 6.22
C THR A 147 -5.10 10.91 7.17
N THR A 148 -4.40 11.88 6.63
CA THR A 148 -3.54 12.78 7.40
C THR A 148 -4.33 13.50 8.51
N ASP A 149 -3.89 13.35 9.75
CA ASP A 149 -4.39 14.12 10.88
C ASP A 149 -3.43 15.27 11.19
N PHE A 150 -3.43 16.24 10.29
CA PHE A 150 -2.44 17.30 10.24
C PHE A 150 -2.40 18.17 11.50
N TRP A 151 -3.54 18.52 12.05
CA TRP A 151 -3.60 19.54 13.10
C TRP A 151 -4.23 19.07 14.42
N SER A 152 -4.99 18.01 14.41
CA SER A 152 -5.70 17.59 15.61
C SER A 152 -4.79 16.90 16.63
N VAL A 153 -3.81 16.11 16.20
CA VAL A 153 -2.87 15.40 17.07
C VAL A 153 -2.05 16.32 17.95
N GLY A 154 -1.69 17.52 17.47
CA GLY A 154 -0.98 18.52 18.26
C GLY A 154 -1.89 19.40 19.11
N THR A 155 -3.20 19.38 18.89
CA THR A 155 -4.17 20.29 19.51
C THR A 155 -4.94 19.62 20.63
N PHE A 156 -5.32 18.37 20.46
CA PHE A 156 -6.12 17.61 21.43
C PHE A 156 -5.24 16.64 22.20
N ALA A 157 -5.31 16.71 23.53
CA ALA A 157 -4.63 15.76 24.39
C ALA A 157 -5.13 14.34 24.13
N ASP A 158 -4.23 13.38 24.20
CA ASP A 158 -4.50 11.94 24.04
C ASP A 158 -4.93 11.50 22.62
N GLN A 159 -4.92 12.39 21.63
CA GLN A 159 -5.18 11.98 20.26
C GLN A 159 -3.93 11.33 19.66
N GLU A 160 -4.09 10.09 19.20
CA GLU A 160 -3.08 9.38 18.40
C GLU A 160 -3.39 9.58 16.91
N GLY A 161 -2.36 9.58 16.08
CA GLY A 161 -2.49 9.65 14.64
C GLY A 161 -1.16 9.94 13.97
N GLY A 162 -1.12 9.77 12.65
CA GLY A 162 0.03 10.01 11.80
C GLY A 162 -0.32 10.85 10.59
N MET A 163 0.69 11.10 9.75
CA MET A 163 0.57 11.89 8.53
C MET A 163 0.46 11.02 7.27
N GLY A 164 0.44 9.70 7.42
CA GLY A 164 0.47 8.71 6.36
C GLY A 164 1.80 7.98 6.25
N GLN A 165 1.88 7.10 5.26
CA GLN A 165 3.02 6.21 5.10
C GLN A 165 3.94 6.67 3.97
N LEU A 166 5.25 6.44 4.15
CA LEU A 166 6.24 6.45 3.08
C LEU A 166 6.74 5.01 2.87
N ILE A 167 6.77 4.60 1.62
CA ILE A 167 7.04 3.22 1.21
C ILE A 167 8.34 3.20 0.43
N ASP A 168 9.30 2.38 0.84
CA ASP A 168 10.53 2.11 0.07
C ASP A 168 10.19 1.17 -1.09
N THR A 169 9.77 1.74 -2.22
CA THR A 169 9.34 0.98 -3.41
C THR A 169 10.46 0.18 -4.05
N GLU A 170 11.73 0.47 -3.74
CA GLU A 170 12.89 -0.27 -4.22
C GLU A 170 13.18 -1.53 -3.38
N HIS A 171 12.51 -1.68 -2.25
CA HIS A 171 12.69 -2.86 -1.40
C HIS A 171 12.20 -4.13 -2.11
N PRO A 172 12.94 -5.26 -2.04
CA PRO A 172 12.62 -6.50 -2.76
C PRO A 172 11.20 -7.03 -2.56
N ILE A 173 10.55 -6.76 -1.42
CA ILE A 173 9.14 -7.10 -1.17
C ILE A 173 8.21 -6.54 -2.25
N PHE A 174 8.51 -5.36 -2.80
CA PHE A 174 7.65 -4.68 -3.77
C PHE A 174 7.96 -5.01 -5.22
N LYS A 175 8.93 -5.89 -5.49
CA LYS A 175 9.30 -6.30 -6.85
C LYS A 175 8.13 -6.77 -7.72
N GLU A 176 7.23 -7.54 -7.14
CA GLU A 176 6.03 -8.07 -7.81
C GLU A 176 4.72 -7.47 -7.21
N LEU A 177 4.82 -6.43 -6.40
CA LEU A 177 3.69 -5.76 -5.78
C LEU A 177 3.72 -4.26 -6.14
N PRO A 178 3.00 -3.83 -7.18
CA PRO A 178 3.04 -2.45 -7.62
C PRO A 178 2.46 -1.52 -6.55
N THR A 179 3.24 -0.54 -6.15
CA THR A 179 2.84 0.51 -5.19
C THR A 179 3.50 1.83 -5.55
N ASP A 180 2.91 2.93 -5.12
CA ASP A 180 3.56 4.24 -5.10
C ASP A 180 4.34 4.41 -3.79
N PHE A 181 5.22 5.43 -3.72
CA PHE A 181 6.06 5.68 -2.54
C PHE A 181 5.30 6.22 -1.32
N HIS A 182 4.03 6.40 -1.43
CA HIS A 182 3.14 6.92 -0.37
C HIS A 182 1.85 6.13 -0.28
N THR A 183 1.11 6.32 0.82
CA THR A 183 -0.21 5.73 1.05
C THR A 183 -1.20 6.15 -0.04
N ASP A 184 -1.85 5.16 -0.64
CA ASP A 184 -2.98 5.30 -1.56
C ASP A 184 -4.08 4.29 -1.20
N TRP A 185 -5.14 4.17 -2.02
CA TRP A 185 -6.30 3.34 -1.73
C TRP A 185 -6.01 1.84 -1.56
N GLN A 186 -4.93 1.31 -2.14
CA GLN A 186 -4.55 -0.09 -1.91
C GLN A 186 -4.12 -0.36 -0.46
N TRP A 187 -3.69 0.70 0.26
CA TRP A 187 -3.21 0.61 1.65
C TRP A 187 -4.32 0.80 2.69
N TRP A 188 -5.56 1.10 2.26
CA TRP A 188 -6.68 1.43 3.15
C TRP A 188 -6.81 0.50 4.35
N ILE A 189 -6.84 -0.83 4.11
CA ILE A 189 -7.04 -1.83 5.15
C ILE A 189 -5.79 -2.04 6.01
N MET A 190 -4.60 -1.85 5.42
CA MET A 190 -3.31 -2.15 6.04
C MET A 190 -2.77 -0.96 6.84
N ALA A 191 -2.98 0.25 6.34
CA ALA A 191 -2.45 1.48 6.94
C ALA A 191 -3.09 1.83 8.31
N THR A 192 -4.34 1.44 8.53
CA THR A 192 -5.14 1.87 9.68
C THR A 192 -4.99 0.97 10.92
N LYS A 193 -3.77 0.60 11.28
CA LYS A 193 -3.45 -0.26 12.42
C LYS A 193 -2.65 0.49 13.48
N ARG A 194 -1.43 0.13 13.68
CA ARG A 194 -0.51 0.81 14.61
C ARG A 194 0.85 0.96 13.95
N ALA A 195 1.62 1.96 14.40
CA ALA A 195 3.03 2.08 14.07
C ALA A 195 3.86 2.02 15.34
N VAL A 196 4.94 1.28 15.31
CA VAL A 196 5.92 1.24 16.42
C VAL A 196 6.77 2.48 16.41
N ILE A 197 7.03 3.04 17.58
CA ILE A 197 8.00 4.11 17.80
C ILE A 197 9.38 3.47 17.92
N LEU A 198 10.28 3.84 17.03
CA LEU A 198 11.64 3.31 16.99
C LEU A 198 12.53 3.96 18.05
N PRO A 199 13.54 3.27 18.59
CA PRO A 199 14.43 3.82 19.60
C PRO A 199 15.30 4.96 19.06
N HIS A 200 15.59 4.95 17.78
CA HIS A 200 16.30 5.98 17.02
C HIS A 200 15.90 5.88 15.54
N PRO A 201 16.22 6.87 14.69
CA PRO A 201 16.01 6.76 13.25
C PRO A 201 16.73 5.54 12.67
N MET A 202 16.00 4.71 11.93
CA MET A 202 16.47 3.47 11.30
C MET A 202 15.93 3.42 9.87
N LYS A 203 16.58 2.60 9.02
CA LYS A 203 16.03 2.28 7.70
C LYS A 203 14.77 1.43 7.87
N THR A 204 13.66 1.88 7.31
CA THR A 204 12.37 1.22 7.36
C THR A 204 11.90 0.84 5.97
N ILE A 205 11.09 -0.21 5.85
CA ILE A 205 10.43 -0.60 4.59
C ILE A 205 9.17 0.23 4.39
N ILE A 206 8.38 0.39 5.47
CA ILE A 206 7.23 1.30 5.51
C ILE A 206 7.36 2.18 6.74
N THR A 207 7.67 3.45 6.49
CA THR A 207 7.74 4.50 7.51
C THR A 207 6.34 5.04 7.75
N GLU A 208 5.94 5.18 9.00
CA GLU A 208 4.81 6.03 9.35
C GLU A 208 5.33 7.43 9.66
N MET A 209 4.82 8.43 8.96
CA MET A 209 5.16 9.83 9.25
C MET A 209 4.41 10.29 10.49
N ASP A 210 5.14 10.74 11.51
CA ASP A 210 4.54 11.29 12.72
C ASP A 210 3.93 12.67 12.47
N SER A 211 3.09 13.10 13.38
CA SER A 211 2.57 14.46 13.40
C SER A 211 3.72 15.47 13.58
N TYR A 212 3.51 16.68 13.07
CA TYR A 212 4.44 17.78 13.23
C TYR A 212 4.74 18.14 14.68
N ALA A 213 3.91 17.71 15.63
CA ALA A 213 4.05 18.01 17.05
C ALA A 213 5.10 17.13 17.76
N PHE A 214 5.33 15.90 17.30
CA PHE A 214 6.18 14.93 18.01
C PHE A 214 7.42 14.52 17.22
N LEU A 215 7.30 14.32 15.89
CA LEU A 215 8.40 13.97 15.00
C LEU A 215 9.19 12.71 15.43
N ARG A 216 8.49 11.70 15.98
CA ARG A 216 9.09 10.44 16.39
C ARG A 216 9.41 9.57 15.17
N PRO A 217 10.54 8.84 15.15
CA PRO A 217 10.77 7.82 14.13
C PRO A 217 9.79 6.66 14.35
N MET A 218 9.03 6.31 13.32
CA MET A 218 8.01 5.27 13.41
C MET A 218 7.97 4.38 12.16
N ALA A 219 7.55 3.13 12.35
CA ALA A 219 7.41 2.18 11.26
C ALA A 219 6.17 1.30 11.40
N GLN A 220 5.66 0.83 10.25
CA GLN A 220 4.68 -0.25 10.15
C GLN A 220 5.29 -1.54 9.60
N LEU A 221 6.38 -1.43 8.84
CA LEU A 221 7.15 -2.56 8.35
C LEU A 221 8.64 -2.24 8.46
N ILE A 222 9.38 -3.05 9.20
CA ILE A 222 10.81 -2.86 9.42
C ILE A 222 11.51 -4.21 9.57
N GLU A 223 12.73 -4.30 9.10
CA GLU A 223 13.60 -5.45 9.29
C GLU A 223 14.84 -5.09 10.06
N PHE A 224 15.33 -6.02 10.87
CA PHE A 224 16.54 -5.84 11.67
C PHE A 224 17.15 -7.17 12.07
N ARG A 225 18.42 -7.13 12.44
CA ARG A 225 19.11 -8.24 13.13
C ARG A 225 18.85 -8.14 14.62
N CYS A 226 18.61 -9.27 15.23
CA CYS A 226 18.50 -9.40 16.67
C CYS A 226 19.17 -10.71 17.10
N LEU A 227 20.05 -10.67 18.10
CA LEU A 227 20.89 -11.79 18.46
C LEU A 227 21.73 -12.27 17.25
N LYS A 228 21.58 -13.54 16.86
CA LYS A 228 22.22 -14.09 15.64
C LYS A 228 21.25 -14.20 14.45
N GLY A 229 19.99 -13.90 14.66
CA GLY A 229 18.92 -14.08 13.68
C GLY A 229 18.47 -12.78 13.03
N LYS A 230 17.43 -12.90 12.21
CA LYS A 230 16.86 -11.83 11.42
C LYS A 230 15.36 -11.73 11.70
N VAL A 231 14.86 -10.53 11.87
CA VAL A 231 13.46 -10.24 12.16
C VAL A 231 12.89 -9.32 11.08
N LEU A 232 11.71 -9.63 10.60
CA LEU A 232 10.81 -8.68 9.94
C LEU A 232 9.62 -8.46 10.87
N LEU A 233 9.42 -7.22 11.29
CA LEU A 233 8.29 -6.80 12.11
C LEU A 233 7.25 -6.11 11.22
N SER A 234 6.01 -6.61 11.26
CA SER A 234 4.85 -5.98 10.62
C SER A 234 3.76 -5.70 11.66
N THR A 235 3.28 -4.48 11.71
CA THR A 235 2.19 -4.07 12.61
C THR A 235 0.83 -3.98 11.91
N MET A 236 0.75 -4.44 10.66
CA MET A 236 -0.43 -4.29 9.79
C MET A 236 -1.51 -5.37 9.96
N GLU A 237 -1.30 -6.37 10.84
CA GLU A 237 -2.24 -7.49 11.06
C GLU A 237 -2.72 -8.16 9.76
N LEU A 238 -1.80 -8.41 8.82
CA LEU A 238 -2.15 -8.99 7.53
C LEU A 238 -2.90 -10.33 7.67
N HIS A 239 -2.58 -11.11 8.69
CA HIS A 239 -3.23 -12.39 9.01
C HIS A 239 -4.72 -12.26 9.35
N LYS A 240 -5.18 -11.10 9.85
CA LYS A 240 -6.58 -10.78 10.12
C LYS A 240 -7.29 -10.15 8.91
N SER A 241 -6.57 -9.86 7.84
CA SER A 241 -7.06 -9.13 6.66
C SER A 241 -7.08 -9.98 5.40
N GLN A 242 -7.12 -11.32 5.53
CA GLN A 242 -7.01 -12.26 4.41
C GLN A 242 -8.21 -12.28 3.45
N GLN A 243 -9.33 -11.67 3.80
CA GLN A 243 -10.45 -11.45 2.89
C GLN A 243 -10.12 -10.40 1.80
N TYR A 244 -9.11 -9.56 2.02
CA TYR A 244 -8.70 -8.50 1.09
C TYR A 244 -7.54 -8.97 0.20
N PRO A 245 -7.65 -8.82 -1.13
CA PRO A 245 -6.61 -9.30 -2.04
C PRO A 245 -5.27 -8.59 -1.89
N GLU A 246 -5.25 -7.29 -1.58
CA GLU A 246 -4.05 -6.50 -1.31
C GLU A 246 -3.28 -7.02 -0.09
N ALA A 247 -3.98 -7.38 0.98
CA ALA A 247 -3.34 -7.93 2.18
C ALA A 247 -2.75 -9.32 1.93
N ARG A 248 -3.46 -10.17 1.15
CA ARG A 248 -2.90 -11.47 0.73
C ARG A 248 -1.67 -11.30 -0.15
N ALA A 249 -1.72 -10.37 -1.10
CA ALA A 249 -0.62 -10.11 -2.01
C ALA A 249 0.63 -9.63 -1.24
N LEU A 250 0.48 -8.69 -0.33
CA LEU A 250 1.58 -8.21 0.51
C LEU A 250 2.12 -9.31 1.42
N GLN A 251 1.27 -10.10 2.07
CA GLN A 251 1.74 -11.19 2.92
C GLN A 251 2.48 -12.27 2.12
N THR A 252 2.02 -12.58 0.90
CA THR A 252 2.73 -13.49 0.01
C THR A 252 4.12 -12.94 -0.35
N ALA A 253 4.21 -11.66 -0.73
CA ALA A 253 5.48 -11.01 -1.05
C ALA A 253 6.44 -10.99 0.15
N ILE A 254 5.93 -10.76 1.37
CA ILE A 254 6.71 -10.85 2.60
C ILE A 254 7.27 -12.28 2.80
N TYR A 255 6.46 -13.30 2.62
CA TYR A 255 6.91 -14.68 2.79
C TYR A 255 7.95 -15.10 1.73
N GLU A 256 7.73 -14.70 0.47
CA GLU A 256 8.68 -14.93 -0.61
C GLU A 256 10.04 -14.26 -0.30
N TYR A 257 10.02 -13.01 0.17
CA TYR A 257 11.21 -12.28 0.59
C TYR A 257 11.92 -12.94 1.78
N LEU A 258 11.18 -13.27 2.83
CA LEU A 258 11.74 -13.88 4.05
C LEU A 258 12.38 -15.23 3.79
N SER A 259 11.89 -16.01 2.83
CA SER A 259 12.46 -17.32 2.47
C SER A 259 13.70 -17.21 1.60
N GLY A 260 13.86 -16.09 0.88
CA GLY A 260 14.91 -15.85 -0.10
C GLY A 260 16.27 -15.46 0.50
N GLU A 261 17.26 -15.29 -0.37
CA GLU A 261 18.62 -14.86 0.01
C GLU A 261 18.70 -13.35 0.23
N ASP A 262 17.77 -12.59 -0.34
CA ASP A 262 17.71 -11.11 -0.24
C ASP A 262 17.37 -10.63 1.17
N PHE A 263 16.85 -11.49 2.05
CA PHE A 263 16.55 -11.14 3.44
C PHE A 263 17.84 -10.98 4.25
N GLU A 264 18.48 -9.81 4.12
CA GLU A 264 19.72 -9.44 4.80
C GLU A 264 19.61 -8.04 5.44
N PRO A 265 18.92 -7.93 6.60
CA PRO A 265 18.73 -6.65 7.30
C PRO A 265 20.07 -5.97 7.61
N SER A 266 20.16 -4.67 7.36
CA SER A 266 21.32 -3.85 7.70
C SER A 266 21.26 -3.27 9.11
N GLU A 267 20.05 -3.08 9.62
CA GLU A 267 19.80 -2.54 10.96
C GLU A 267 19.99 -3.60 12.04
N GLU A 268 20.37 -3.20 13.25
CA GLU A 268 20.52 -4.09 14.40
C GLU A 268 19.82 -3.50 15.61
N ILE A 269 19.03 -4.32 16.28
CA ILE A 269 18.36 -3.95 17.54
C ILE A 269 18.84 -4.93 18.62
N ALA A 270 19.35 -4.35 19.69
CA ALA A 270 19.67 -5.12 20.90
C ALA A 270 18.38 -5.69 21.51
N GLU A 271 18.54 -6.83 22.18
CA GLU A 271 17.45 -7.49 22.90
C GLU A 271 16.84 -6.60 23.99
#